data_21a2798850172997d8d4ac44d994f583
#
_entry.id   21a2798850172997d8d4ac44d994f583
#
_cell.length_a   1.000
_cell.length_b   1.000
_cell.length_c   1.000
_cell.angle_alpha   90.00
_cell.angle_beta   90.00
_cell.angle_gamma   90.00
#
_symmetry.space_group_name_H-M   'P 1'
#
loop_
_entity.id
_entity.type
_entity.pdbx_description
1 polymer ?
#
loop_
_entity_poly.entity_id
_entity_poly.type
_entity_poly.pdbx_seq_one_letter_code
_entity_poly.pdbx_strand_id
1 'polypeptide(L)'
;VVGYILSRSTLKPIRNIVKEAEKITASHIDKRLPVKNEQDELGELSTTFNALLERLEKSFNSQKMFVSNVSHELRTPMAALTAELDLALLKERSSEQYQMAIGNALQDSRRIVNLIDGLLNLAKADYQSEQITMEEVRLDELLLDARELVLKAHPDYHIELVFEQEAEEDNVLTIIGNSYLLTTAFVNLIENNCKYSSNRASSVLIAYWEQWAI
;
A
#
# COMPACT_ATOMS: atom_id res chain seq x y z
N VAL A 1 34.18 -12.94 48.28
CA VAL A 1 34.73 -13.62 47.08
C VAL A 1 33.61 -14.36 46.33
N VAL A 2 32.81 -15.21 46.97
CA VAL A 2 31.72 -16.00 46.33
C VAL A 2 30.68 -15.11 45.67
N GLY A 3 30.19 -14.06 46.35
CA GLY A 3 29.20 -13.12 45.78
C GLY A 3 29.70 -12.34 44.56
N TYR A 4 31.00 -12.04 44.44
CA TYR A 4 31.57 -11.41 43.27
C TYR A 4 31.67 -12.32 42.07
N ILE A 5 31.98 -13.60 42.28
CA ILE A 5 32.03 -14.64 41.21
C ILE A 5 30.63 -14.92 40.67
N LEU A 6 29.63 -15.07 41.56
CA LEU A 6 28.22 -15.24 41.18
C LEU A 6 27.68 -14.05 40.39
N SER A 7 27.91 -12.84 40.89
CA SER A 7 27.48 -11.59 40.19
C SER A 7 28.11 -11.46 38.79
N ARG A 8 29.38 -11.83 38.64
CA ARG A 8 30.09 -11.78 37.33
C ARG A 8 29.61 -12.84 36.36
N SER A 9 29.23 -14.01 36.81
CA SER A 9 28.71 -15.08 36.01
C SER A 9 27.31 -14.81 35.48
N THR A 10 26.40 -14.25 36.30
CA THR A 10 25.03 -13.90 35.93
C THR A 10 24.93 -12.62 35.09
N LEU A 11 25.80 -11.64 35.28
CA LEU A 11 25.77 -10.38 34.52
C LEU A 11 26.50 -10.42 33.18
N LYS A 12 27.40 -11.41 32.97
CA LYS A 12 28.15 -11.53 31.72
C LYS A 12 27.26 -11.78 30.48
N PRO A 13 26.23 -12.67 30.52
CA PRO A 13 25.31 -12.85 29.42
C PRO A 13 24.53 -11.58 29.07
N ILE A 14 24.05 -10.85 30.08
CA ILE A 14 23.31 -9.60 29.87
C ILE A 14 24.20 -8.56 29.15
N ARG A 15 25.46 -8.40 29.61
CA ARG A 15 26.39 -7.49 28.93
C ARG A 15 26.67 -7.86 27.48
N ASN A 16 26.67 -9.13 27.15
CA ASN A 16 26.83 -9.61 25.78
C ASN A 16 25.60 -9.22 24.93
N ILE A 17 24.38 -9.41 25.44
CA ILE A 17 23.15 -9.00 24.77
C ILE A 17 23.16 -7.50 24.51
N VAL A 18 23.49 -6.67 25.51
CA VAL A 18 23.60 -5.21 25.37
C VAL A 18 24.60 -4.84 24.26
N LYS A 19 25.80 -5.44 24.28
CA LYS A 19 26.83 -5.17 23.26
C LYS A 19 26.39 -5.58 21.84
N GLU A 20 25.66 -6.65 21.70
CA GLU A 20 25.14 -7.06 20.38
C GLU A 20 23.98 -6.16 19.97
N ALA A 21 23.11 -5.75 20.90
CA ALA A 21 22.04 -4.80 20.63
C ALA A 21 22.59 -3.42 20.18
N GLU A 22 23.68 -2.93 20.79
CA GLU A 22 24.34 -1.68 20.39
C GLU A 22 24.89 -1.70 18.93
N LYS A 23 25.12 -2.88 18.37
CA LYS A 23 25.59 -3.04 16.99
C LYS A 23 24.43 -3.02 15.96
N ILE A 24 23.20 -3.08 16.44
CA ILE A 24 22.01 -3.05 15.60
C ILE A 24 21.70 -1.59 15.29
N THR A 25 21.78 -1.23 14.04
CA THR A 25 21.50 0.12 13.52
C THR A 25 20.56 0.00 12.32
N ALA A 26 20.03 1.10 11.83
CA ALA A 26 19.19 1.11 10.62
C ALA A 26 19.90 0.50 9.39
N SER A 27 21.24 0.56 9.32
CA SER A 27 22.04 -0.05 8.25
C SER A 27 22.38 -1.52 8.50
N HIS A 28 22.16 -2.03 9.71
CA HIS A 28 22.47 -3.41 10.12
C HIS A 28 21.30 -3.99 10.94
N ILE A 29 20.10 -3.77 10.45
CA ILE A 29 18.86 -4.25 11.10
C ILE A 29 18.65 -5.75 10.90
N ASP A 30 19.39 -6.36 9.99
CA ASP A 30 19.45 -7.80 9.73
C ASP A 30 20.11 -8.62 10.85
N LYS A 31 20.86 -7.95 11.74
CA LYS A 31 21.50 -8.62 12.89
C LYS A 31 20.47 -9.09 13.90
N ARG A 32 20.82 -10.19 14.59
CA ARG A 32 19.98 -10.77 15.64
C ARG A 32 20.79 -10.96 16.91
N LEU A 33 20.12 -10.91 18.04
CA LEU A 33 20.70 -11.25 19.33
C LEU A 33 20.94 -12.75 19.42
N PRO A 34 22.06 -13.19 20.01
CA PRO A 34 22.34 -14.60 20.18
C PRO A 34 21.40 -15.23 21.23
N VAL A 35 20.71 -16.29 20.85
CA VAL A 35 19.90 -17.11 21.74
C VAL A 35 20.75 -18.32 22.15
N LYS A 36 21.20 -18.37 23.42
CA LYS A 36 22.04 -19.45 23.90
C LYS A 36 21.23 -20.61 24.50
N ASN A 37 20.17 -20.28 25.20
CA ASN A 37 19.26 -21.25 25.80
C ASN A 37 17.85 -20.66 25.70
N GLU A 38 16.97 -21.32 24.95
CA GLU A 38 15.58 -20.85 24.75
C GLU A 38 14.70 -21.06 25.98
N GLN A 39 15.17 -21.83 26.94
CA GLN A 39 14.40 -22.23 28.13
C GLN A 39 14.68 -21.34 29.35
N ASP A 40 15.53 -20.33 29.24
CA ASP A 40 15.80 -19.37 30.31
C ASP A 40 15.26 -17.99 29.97
N GLU A 41 15.17 -17.12 30.98
CA GLU A 41 14.61 -15.77 30.85
C GLU A 41 15.39 -14.89 29.85
N LEU A 42 16.69 -15.14 29.68
CA LEU A 42 17.52 -14.43 28.72
C LEU A 42 17.31 -14.91 27.30
N GLY A 43 17.03 -16.19 27.12
CA GLY A 43 16.66 -16.76 25.83
C GLY A 43 15.31 -16.27 25.37
N GLU A 44 14.31 -16.26 26.26
CA GLU A 44 12.99 -15.70 25.97
C GLU A 44 13.07 -14.21 25.60
N LEU A 45 13.86 -13.43 26.37
CA LEU A 45 14.10 -12.03 26.06
C LEU A 45 14.75 -11.83 24.68
N SER A 46 15.78 -12.63 24.36
CA SER A 46 16.48 -12.54 23.07
C SER A 46 15.57 -12.93 21.91
N THR A 47 14.73 -13.94 22.08
CA THR A 47 13.76 -14.39 21.07
C THR A 47 12.69 -13.34 20.82
N THR A 48 12.12 -12.77 21.89
CA THR A 48 11.14 -11.67 21.79
C THR A 48 11.72 -10.46 21.10
N PHE A 49 12.95 -10.09 21.46
CA PHE A 49 13.64 -8.97 20.82
C PHE A 49 13.94 -9.22 19.35
N ASN A 50 14.35 -10.43 18.98
CA ASN A 50 14.55 -10.84 17.60
C ASN A 50 13.28 -10.79 16.77
N ALA A 51 12.13 -11.17 17.36
CA ALA A 51 10.83 -11.03 16.70
C ALA A 51 10.44 -9.55 16.44
N LEU A 52 10.76 -8.65 17.38
CA LEU A 52 10.60 -7.20 17.17
C LEU A 52 11.52 -6.68 16.06
N LEU A 53 12.79 -7.11 16.05
CA LEU A 53 13.74 -6.75 14.99
C LEU A 53 13.28 -7.23 13.61
N GLU A 54 12.70 -8.43 13.52
CA GLU A 54 12.16 -8.96 12.27
C GLU A 54 11.01 -8.10 11.73
N ARG A 55 10.09 -7.69 12.60
CA ARG A 55 9.00 -6.78 12.21
C ARG A 55 9.53 -5.43 11.75
N LEU A 56 10.52 -4.89 12.46
CA LEU A 56 11.15 -3.62 12.13
C LEU A 56 11.91 -3.70 10.80
N GLU A 57 12.64 -4.77 10.55
CA GLU A 57 13.36 -5.03 9.29
C GLU A 57 12.38 -5.12 8.12
N LYS A 58 11.27 -5.87 8.27
CA LYS A 58 10.21 -5.95 7.25
C LYS A 58 9.63 -4.57 6.94
N SER A 59 9.33 -3.77 7.97
CA SER A 59 8.82 -2.40 7.80
C SER A 59 9.82 -1.51 7.06
N PHE A 60 11.10 -1.55 7.45
CA PHE A 60 12.16 -0.77 6.82
C PHE A 60 12.39 -1.15 5.36
N ASN A 61 12.38 -2.45 5.06
CA ASN A 61 12.53 -2.95 3.69
C ASN A 61 11.32 -2.58 2.81
N SER A 62 10.11 -2.64 3.35
CA SER A 62 8.90 -2.18 2.65
C SER A 62 8.97 -0.68 2.35
N GLN A 63 9.38 0.14 3.32
CA GLN A 63 9.55 1.58 3.12
C GLN A 63 10.64 1.90 2.07
N LYS A 64 11.76 1.19 2.09
CA LYS A 64 12.84 1.35 1.11
C LYS A 64 12.37 0.98 -0.31
N MET A 65 11.65 -0.15 -0.45
CA MET A 65 11.06 -0.54 -1.73
C MET A 65 10.03 0.48 -2.21
N PHE A 66 9.18 0.97 -1.32
CA PHE A 66 8.20 2.00 -1.65
C PHE A 66 8.88 3.24 -2.22
N VAL A 67 9.86 3.82 -1.53
CA VAL A 67 10.61 5.01 -2.01
C VAL A 67 11.30 4.75 -3.35
N SER A 68 11.88 3.56 -3.54
CA SER A 68 12.51 3.16 -4.80
C SER A 68 11.49 3.11 -5.93
N ASN A 69 10.36 2.43 -5.73
CA ASN A 69 9.31 2.29 -6.72
C ASN A 69 8.71 3.65 -7.11
N VAL A 70 8.40 4.50 -6.11
CA VAL A 70 7.93 5.87 -6.33
C VAL A 70 8.90 6.66 -7.20
N SER A 71 10.20 6.57 -6.88
CA SER A 71 11.24 7.27 -7.63
C SER A 71 11.31 6.80 -9.09
N HIS A 72 11.14 5.51 -9.33
CA HIS A 72 11.10 4.95 -10.68
C HIS A 72 9.84 5.35 -11.45
N GLU A 73 8.68 5.26 -10.81
CA GLU A 73 7.38 5.59 -11.43
C GLU A 73 7.25 7.09 -11.75
N LEU A 74 7.88 7.96 -10.97
CA LEU A 74 7.93 9.40 -11.26
C LEU A 74 8.97 9.76 -12.31
N ARG A 75 10.13 9.08 -12.33
CA ARG A 75 11.23 9.39 -13.26
C ARG A 75 10.82 9.20 -14.72
N THR A 76 10.08 8.14 -15.01
CA THR A 76 9.67 7.79 -16.38
C THR A 76 8.83 8.89 -17.05
N PRO A 77 7.69 9.34 -16.50
CA PRO A 77 6.89 10.39 -17.10
C PRO A 77 7.60 11.75 -17.07
N MET A 78 8.42 12.04 -16.06
CA MET A 78 9.24 13.26 -16.04
C MET A 78 10.28 13.29 -17.16
N ALA A 79 10.94 12.16 -17.42
CA ALA A 79 11.91 12.05 -18.50
C ALA A 79 11.22 12.20 -19.87
N ALA A 80 10.05 11.60 -20.06
CA ALA A 80 9.26 11.73 -21.28
C ALA A 80 8.83 13.19 -21.51
N LEU A 81 8.25 13.84 -20.50
CA LEU A 81 7.88 15.25 -20.52
C LEU A 81 9.05 16.15 -20.89
N THR A 82 10.20 15.95 -20.24
CA THR A 82 11.40 16.76 -20.50
C THR A 82 11.88 16.55 -21.94
N ALA A 83 11.97 15.31 -22.40
CA ALA A 83 12.39 14.99 -23.77
C ALA A 83 11.46 15.58 -24.83
N GLU A 84 10.14 15.54 -24.62
CA GLU A 84 9.15 16.12 -25.52
C GLU A 84 9.33 17.65 -25.65
N LEU A 85 9.52 18.33 -24.51
CA LEU A 85 9.75 19.78 -24.48
C LEU A 85 11.11 20.16 -25.09
N ASP A 86 12.18 19.41 -24.81
CA ASP A 86 13.49 19.63 -25.40
C ASP A 86 13.45 19.46 -26.92
N LEU A 87 12.77 18.41 -27.39
CA LEU A 87 12.57 18.18 -28.82
C LEU A 87 11.72 19.29 -29.48
N ALA A 88 10.75 19.87 -28.77
CA ALA A 88 9.97 21.00 -29.28
C ALA A 88 10.79 22.28 -29.42
N LEU A 89 11.84 22.45 -28.60
CA LEU A 89 12.73 23.62 -28.61
C LEU A 89 13.89 23.51 -29.60
N LEU A 90 14.27 22.29 -30.05
CA LEU A 90 15.45 22.08 -30.89
C LEU A 90 15.36 22.70 -32.30
N LYS A 91 14.16 22.87 -32.83
CA LYS A 91 13.93 23.42 -34.16
C LYS A 91 12.55 24.09 -34.27
N GLU A 92 12.41 25.01 -35.20
CA GLU A 92 11.09 25.55 -35.53
C GLU A 92 10.14 24.46 -36.03
N ARG A 93 8.89 24.54 -35.55
CA ARG A 93 7.82 23.59 -35.86
C ARG A 93 6.57 24.31 -36.29
N SER A 94 5.65 23.61 -36.93
CA SER A 94 4.34 24.16 -37.24
C SER A 94 3.51 24.36 -35.96
N SER A 95 2.51 25.21 -35.99
CA SER A 95 1.60 25.46 -34.87
C SER A 95 0.96 24.17 -34.37
N GLU A 96 0.56 23.29 -35.29
CA GLU A 96 -0.05 21.98 -34.99
C GLU A 96 0.93 21.07 -34.26
N GLN A 97 2.20 21.06 -34.66
CA GLN A 97 3.24 20.27 -34.01
C GLN A 97 3.54 20.77 -32.58
N TYR A 98 3.52 22.09 -32.35
CA TYR A 98 3.65 22.63 -31.02
C TYR A 98 2.42 22.29 -30.15
N GLN A 99 1.20 22.36 -30.70
CA GLN A 99 0.00 21.99 -29.97
C GLN A 99 0.02 20.52 -29.56
N MET A 100 0.49 19.61 -30.43
CA MET A 100 0.64 18.20 -30.09
C MET A 100 1.67 17.99 -28.96
N ALA A 101 2.85 18.64 -29.05
CA ALA A 101 3.88 18.51 -28.02
C ALA A 101 3.40 19.03 -26.67
N ILE A 102 2.71 20.18 -26.66
CA ILE A 102 2.11 20.75 -25.43
C ILE A 102 1.02 19.81 -24.88
N GLY A 103 0.19 19.23 -25.76
CA GLY A 103 -0.84 18.28 -25.38
C GLY A 103 -0.27 17.03 -24.69
N ASN A 104 0.78 16.45 -25.27
CA ASN A 104 1.48 15.29 -24.68
C ASN A 104 2.12 15.66 -23.33
N ALA A 105 2.83 16.79 -23.28
CA ALA A 105 3.43 17.28 -22.04
C ALA A 105 2.40 17.51 -20.93
N LEU A 106 1.22 18.03 -21.27
CA LEU A 106 0.11 18.21 -20.34
C LEU A 106 -0.44 16.86 -19.85
N GLN A 107 -0.53 15.86 -20.72
CA GLN A 107 -0.96 14.51 -20.36
C GLN A 107 0.02 13.85 -19.38
N ASP A 108 1.32 13.94 -19.64
CA ASP A 108 2.36 13.42 -18.75
C ASP A 108 2.36 14.15 -17.40
N SER A 109 2.17 15.47 -17.40
CA SER A 109 2.02 16.26 -16.18
C SER A 109 0.83 15.80 -15.34
N ARG A 110 -0.34 15.59 -15.95
CA ARG A 110 -1.53 15.06 -15.26
C ARG A 110 -1.29 13.66 -14.70
N ARG A 111 -0.57 12.81 -15.43
CA ARG A 111 -0.19 11.49 -14.93
C ARG A 111 0.67 11.58 -13.67
N ILE A 112 1.62 12.51 -13.62
CA ILE A 112 2.45 12.75 -12.44
C ILE A 112 1.61 13.21 -11.25
N VAL A 113 0.67 14.13 -11.45
CA VAL A 113 -0.24 14.60 -10.40
C VAL A 113 -1.06 13.44 -9.85
N ASN A 114 -1.65 12.62 -10.71
CA ASN A 114 -2.44 11.46 -10.27
C ASN A 114 -1.59 10.44 -9.48
N LEU A 115 -0.33 10.24 -9.87
CA LEU A 115 0.60 9.39 -9.10
C LEU A 115 0.86 9.98 -7.70
N ILE A 116 1.11 11.28 -7.61
CA ILE A 116 1.33 11.96 -6.32
C ILE A 116 0.09 11.85 -5.43
N ASP A 117 -1.11 12.08 -5.96
CA ASP A 117 -2.35 11.96 -5.21
C ASP A 117 -2.59 10.53 -4.71
N GLY A 118 -2.31 9.52 -5.55
CA GLY A 118 -2.35 8.11 -5.15
C GLY A 118 -1.38 7.79 -4.01
N LEU A 119 -0.16 8.34 -4.06
CA LEU A 119 0.84 8.17 -3.01
C LEU A 119 0.45 8.86 -1.69
N LEU A 120 -0.12 10.06 -1.78
CA LEU A 120 -0.63 10.78 -0.61
C LEU A 120 -1.79 10.04 0.04
N ASN A 121 -2.69 9.47 -0.76
CA ASN A 121 -3.80 8.66 -0.25
C ASN A 121 -3.28 7.37 0.44
N LEU A 122 -2.27 6.71 -0.13
CA LEU A 122 -1.63 5.56 0.49
C LEU A 122 -0.95 5.93 1.82
N ALA A 123 -0.20 7.04 1.85
CA ALA A 123 0.44 7.53 3.07
C ALA A 123 -0.58 7.91 4.16
N LYS A 124 -1.73 8.49 3.79
CA LYS A 124 -2.81 8.78 4.72
C LYS A 124 -3.45 7.51 5.27
N ALA A 125 -3.67 6.51 4.44
CA ALA A 125 -4.23 5.22 4.87
C ALA A 125 -3.31 4.52 5.89
N ASP A 126 -2.00 4.57 5.69
CA ASP A 126 -0.99 4.00 6.61
C ASP A 126 -0.97 4.76 7.96
N TYR A 127 -1.02 6.09 7.93
CA TYR A 127 -0.99 6.92 9.14
C TYR A 127 -2.31 6.88 9.93
N GLN A 128 -3.44 6.69 9.26
CA GLN A 128 -4.77 6.62 9.86
C GLN A 128 -5.15 5.21 10.30
N SER A 129 -4.29 4.20 10.11
CA SER A 129 -4.58 2.82 10.52
C SER A 129 -4.92 2.69 12.01
N GLU A 130 -4.42 3.57 12.87
CA GLU A 130 -4.77 3.64 14.30
C GLU A 130 -6.09 4.40 14.58
N GLN A 131 -6.63 5.14 13.61
CA GLN A 131 -7.88 5.93 13.73
C GLN A 131 -8.98 5.46 12.76
N ILE A 132 -8.77 4.32 12.08
CA ILE A 132 -9.79 3.77 11.18
C ILE A 132 -10.99 3.34 12.01
N THR A 133 -12.07 4.10 11.90
CA THR A 133 -13.35 3.71 12.46
C THR A 133 -13.89 2.54 11.66
N MET A 134 -13.99 1.40 12.31
CA MET A 134 -14.64 0.21 11.75
C MET A 134 -16.10 0.26 12.13
N GLU A 135 -16.98 0.16 11.15
CA GLU A 135 -18.42 0.22 11.31
C GLU A 135 -19.10 -0.89 10.49
N GLU A 136 -20.34 -1.17 10.77
CA GLU A 136 -21.15 -2.04 9.92
C GLU A 136 -21.44 -1.30 8.61
N VAL A 137 -21.01 -1.87 7.50
CA VAL A 137 -21.17 -1.29 6.16
C VAL A 137 -21.79 -2.32 5.21
N ARG A 138 -22.67 -1.87 4.34
CA ARG A 138 -23.29 -2.68 3.31
C ARG A 138 -22.46 -2.61 2.03
N LEU A 139 -21.97 -3.76 1.59
CA LEU A 139 -21.11 -3.86 0.40
C LEU A 139 -21.85 -3.50 -0.89
N ASP A 140 -23.13 -3.83 -0.99
CA ASP A 140 -23.98 -3.50 -2.14
C ASP A 140 -24.15 -1.98 -2.29
N GLU A 141 -24.40 -1.26 -1.19
CA GLU A 141 -24.49 0.21 -1.17
C GLU A 141 -23.15 0.84 -1.58
N LEU A 142 -22.02 0.36 -0.99
CA LEU A 142 -20.70 0.87 -1.34
C LEU A 142 -20.31 0.61 -2.81
N LEU A 143 -20.74 -0.51 -3.38
CA LEU A 143 -20.53 -0.81 -4.81
C LEU A 143 -21.36 0.10 -5.70
N LEU A 144 -22.60 0.40 -5.32
CA LEU A 144 -23.43 1.37 -6.04
C LEU A 144 -22.83 2.77 -6.00
N ASP A 145 -22.37 3.22 -4.84
CA ASP A 145 -21.69 4.50 -4.67
C ASP A 145 -20.40 4.57 -5.50
N ALA A 146 -19.58 3.52 -5.46
CA ALA A 146 -18.37 3.43 -6.25
C ALA A 146 -18.64 3.50 -7.77
N ARG A 147 -19.69 2.79 -8.23
CA ARG A 147 -20.14 2.85 -9.62
C ARG A 147 -20.55 4.27 -10.00
N GLU A 148 -21.33 4.95 -9.16
CA GLU A 148 -21.78 6.32 -9.43
C GLU A 148 -20.59 7.29 -9.53
N LEU A 149 -19.63 7.19 -8.61
CA LEU A 149 -18.40 7.99 -8.63
C LEU A 149 -17.61 7.80 -9.92
N VAL A 150 -17.43 6.55 -10.36
CA VAL A 150 -16.71 6.26 -11.61
C VAL A 150 -17.45 6.78 -12.83
N LEU A 151 -18.77 6.60 -12.91
CA LEU A 151 -19.58 7.11 -14.03
C LEU A 151 -19.62 8.63 -14.08
N LYS A 152 -19.57 9.31 -12.93
CA LYS A 152 -19.47 10.76 -12.86
C LYS A 152 -18.14 11.28 -13.40
N ALA A 153 -17.04 10.57 -13.10
CA ALA A 153 -15.69 10.91 -13.59
C ALA A 153 -15.50 10.51 -15.07
N HIS A 154 -16.09 9.41 -15.49
CA HIS A 154 -15.95 8.79 -16.82
C HIS A 154 -17.33 8.43 -17.41
N PRO A 155 -18.08 9.42 -17.97
CA PRO A 155 -19.43 9.18 -18.49
C PRO A 155 -19.50 8.21 -19.68
N ASP A 156 -18.36 7.92 -20.31
CA ASP A 156 -18.21 7.01 -21.43
C ASP A 156 -17.97 5.54 -21.02
N TYR A 157 -17.89 5.26 -19.71
CA TYR A 157 -17.76 3.89 -19.20
C TYR A 157 -19.13 3.22 -19.08
N HIS A 158 -19.14 1.89 -19.29
CA HIS A 158 -20.31 1.05 -19.10
C HIS A 158 -20.04 0.09 -17.95
N ILE A 159 -20.77 0.26 -16.85
CA ILE A 159 -20.55 -0.50 -15.62
C ILE A 159 -21.86 -1.21 -15.26
N GLU A 160 -21.82 -2.54 -15.28
CA GLU A 160 -22.91 -3.41 -14.89
C GLU A 160 -22.58 -4.09 -13.56
N LEU A 161 -23.49 -4.02 -12.59
CA LEU A 161 -23.41 -4.78 -11.36
C LEU A 161 -24.41 -5.94 -11.46
N VAL A 162 -23.90 -7.16 -11.33
CA VAL A 162 -24.69 -8.38 -11.43
C VAL A 162 -24.67 -9.07 -10.07
N PHE A 163 -25.82 -9.19 -9.44
CA PHE A 163 -25.99 -9.96 -8.21
C PHE A 163 -26.42 -11.37 -8.60
N GLU A 164 -25.60 -12.37 -8.29
CA GLU A 164 -25.83 -13.76 -8.68
C GLU A 164 -26.99 -14.39 -7.88
N GLN A 165 -27.22 -13.90 -6.67
CA GLN A 165 -28.31 -14.33 -5.79
C GLN A 165 -28.95 -13.11 -5.15
N GLU A 166 -30.28 -13.15 -5.00
CA GLU A 166 -30.97 -12.19 -4.14
C GLU A 166 -30.67 -12.58 -2.68
N ALA A 167 -30.16 -11.64 -1.90
CA ALA A 167 -29.92 -11.86 -0.49
C ALA A 167 -31.27 -12.05 0.22
N GLU A 168 -31.54 -13.26 0.70
CA GLU A 168 -32.77 -13.56 1.44
C GLU A 168 -32.83 -12.86 2.81
N GLU A 169 -31.66 -12.47 3.35
CA GLU A 169 -31.51 -11.72 4.60
C GLU A 169 -30.74 -10.43 4.38
N ASP A 170 -31.19 -9.33 4.98
CA ASP A 170 -30.55 -8.00 4.88
C ASP A 170 -29.10 -7.95 5.37
N ASN A 171 -28.62 -8.93 6.12
CA ASN A 171 -27.30 -8.94 6.73
C ASN A 171 -26.20 -9.66 5.92
N VAL A 172 -26.57 -10.35 4.84
CA VAL A 172 -25.62 -11.20 4.09
C VAL A 172 -24.49 -10.39 3.42
N LEU A 173 -24.78 -9.14 3.05
CA LEU A 173 -23.81 -8.24 2.42
C LEU A 173 -23.24 -7.20 3.39
N THR A 174 -23.46 -7.37 4.70
CA THR A 174 -22.96 -6.46 5.74
C THR A 174 -21.67 -7.00 6.31
N ILE A 175 -20.64 -6.15 6.36
CA ILE A 175 -19.35 -6.46 6.97
C ILE A 175 -18.94 -5.36 7.94
N ILE A 176 -18.01 -5.68 8.85
CA ILE A 176 -17.34 -4.66 9.65
C ILE A 176 -16.16 -4.13 8.85
N GLY A 177 -16.20 -2.87 8.48
CA GLY A 177 -15.19 -2.24 7.63
C GLY A 177 -15.20 -0.72 7.73
N ASN A 178 -14.31 -0.09 6.99
CA ASN A 178 -14.30 1.36 6.82
C ASN A 178 -14.90 1.70 5.45
N SER A 179 -16.01 2.43 5.43
CA SER A 179 -16.76 2.77 4.22
C SER A 179 -15.90 3.49 3.18
N TYR A 180 -15.11 4.47 3.60
CA TYR A 180 -14.23 5.25 2.71
C TYR A 180 -13.17 4.39 2.02
N LEU A 181 -12.47 3.52 2.77
CA LEU A 181 -11.42 2.66 2.22
C LEU A 181 -12.00 1.62 1.25
N LEU A 182 -13.14 1.03 1.60
CA LEU A 182 -13.81 0.04 0.75
C LEU A 182 -14.34 0.69 -0.53
N THR A 183 -15.00 1.85 -0.45
CA THR A 183 -15.43 2.60 -1.64
C THR A 183 -14.24 2.96 -2.53
N THR A 184 -13.13 3.43 -1.95
CA THR A 184 -11.91 3.74 -2.71
C THR A 184 -11.34 2.50 -3.41
N ALA A 185 -11.35 1.34 -2.74
CA ALA A 185 -10.90 0.09 -3.33
C ALA A 185 -11.80 -0.33 -4.52
N PHE A 186 -13.11 -0.23 -4.36
CA PHE A 186 -14.06 -0.55 -5.43
C PHE A 186 -13.96 0.41 -6.62
N VAL A 187 -13.83 1.71 -6.37
CA VAL A 187 -13.58 2.71 -7.43
C VAL A 187 -12.34 2.34 -8.23
N ASN A 188 -11.22 2.06 -7.57
CA ASN A 188 -9.96 1.68 -8.23
C ASN A 188 -10.10 0.39 -9.05
N LEU A 189 -10.81 -0.63 -8.53
CA LEU A 189 -11.02 -1.89 -9.24
C LEU A 189 -11.89 -1.70 -10.49
N ILE A 190 -12.98 -0.94 -10.37
CA ILE A 190 -13.92 -0.68 -11.47
C ILE A 190 -13.22 0.16 -12.55
N GLU A 191 -12.52 1.24 -12.17
CA GLU A 191 -11.76 2.06 -13.11
C GLU A 191 -10.69 1.27 -13.85
N ASN A 192 -9.93 0.44 -13.14
CA ASN A 192 -8.92 -0.42 -13.75
C ASN A 192 -9.55 -1.39 -14.75
N ASN A 193 -10.67 -2.01 -14.40
CA ASN A 193 -11.36 -2.93 -15.28
C ASN A 193 -11.86 -2.22 -16.56
N CYS A 194 -12.50 -1.07 -16.44
CA CYS A 194 -12.94 -0.29 -17.60
C CYS A 194 -11.76 0.20 -18.44
N LYS A 195 -10.68 0.66 -17.81
CA LYS A 195 -9.49 1.19 -18.49
C LYS A 195 -8.77 0.14 -19.33
N TYR A 196 -8.70 -1.11 -18.85
CA TYR A 196 -8.01 -2.20 -19.55
C TYR A 196 -8.95 -3.06 -20.39
N SER A 197 -10.25 -2.79 -20.38
CA SER A 197 -11.23 -3.42 -21.27
C SER A 197 -11.20 -2.78 -22.65
N SER A 198 -11.34 -3.59 -23.68
CA SER A 198 -11.33 -3.14 -25.10
C SER A 198 -12.51 -2.21 -25.45
N ASN A 199 -13.62 -2.30 -24.72
CA ASN A 199 -14.86 -1.55 -24.96
C ASN A 199 -15.21 -0.57 -23.83
N ARG A 200 -14.27 -0.30 -22.89
CA ARG A 200 -14.49 0.54 -21.72
C ARG A 200 -15.68 0.10 -20.87
N ALA A 201 -15.93 -1.18 -20.83
CA ALA A 201 -17.01 -1.79 -20.07
C ALA A 201 -16.45 -2.64 -18.92
N SER A 202 -17.16 -2.66 -17.81
CA SER A 202 -16.90 -3.50 -16.66
C SER A 202 -18.18 -4.19 -16.24
N SER A 203 -18.09 -5.50 -15.99
CA SER A 203 -19.14 -6.25 -15.31
C SER A 203 -18.58 -6.74 -13.97
N VAL A 204 -19.23 -6.37 -12.89
CA VAL A 204 -18.87 -6.78 -11.53
C VAL A 204 -19.92 -7.79 -11.07
N LEU A 205 -19.48 -9.04 -10.91
CA LEU A 205 -20.31 -10.11 -10.39
C LEU A 205 -20.17 -10.15 -8.87
N ILE A 206 -21.29 -10.03 -8.16
CA ILE A 206 -21.36 -10.13 -6.71
C ILE A 206 -21.98 -11.49 -6.39
N ALA A 207 -21.15 -12.38 -5.83
CA ALA A 207 -21.57 -13.69 -5.36
C ALA A 207 -21.15 -13.83 -3.89
N TYR A 208 -22.00 -14.46 -3.07
CA TYR A 208 -21.67 -14.78 -1.69
C TYR A 208 -21.91 -16.26 -1.45
N TRP A 209 -21.15 -16.84 -0.53
CA TRP A 209 -21.31 -18.24 -0.10
C TRP A 209 -21.50 -18.29 1.41
N GLU A 210 -22.59 -18.87 1.83
CA GLU A 210 -22.78 -19.21 3.24
C GLU A 210 -21.86 -20.39 3.60
N GLN A 211 -20.60 -20.13 3.83
CA GLN A 211 -19.75 -21.12 4.55
C GLN A 211 -18.47 -20.49 5.06
N TRP A 212 -18.44 -20.22 6.36
CA TRP A 212 -17.21 -20.34 7.12
C TRP A 212 -17.50 -20.97 8.47
N ALA A 213 -17.58 -22.31 8.48
CA ALA A 213 -17.33 -23.10 9.67
C ALA A 213 -15.99 -23.80 9.42
N ILE A 214 -14.90 -23.22 9.94
CA ILE A 214 -13.70 -23.94 10.33
C ILE A 214 -13.25 -23.36 11.67
#